data_7257655c1ae60e10192a3584a5645fd1
#
_entry.id   7257655c1ae60e10192a3584a5645fd1
#
_cell.length_a   1.000
_cell.length_b   1.000
_cell.length_c   1.000
_cell.angle_alpha   90.00
_cell.angle_beta   90.00
_cell.angle_gamma   90.00
#
_symmetry.space_group_name_H-M   'P 1'
#
loop_
_entity.id
_entity.type
_entity.pdbx_description
1 polymer ?
#
loop_
_entity_poly.entity_id
_entity_poly.type
_entity_poly.pdbx_seq_one_letter_code
_entity_poly.pdbx_strand_id
1 'polypeptide(L)'
;IVGTLPDDQDIPPDIPQDLRDEYNQKMAEHGISTDDADYESLTEEQKDLEHQFFTEMWNEYFERYPEAIEGNNRYNSWTLKGDWKFNVDVEKNTSDTVKKDVNVVDENGDGVLSITKTPFEITMKMQDPEAKYFAVMLDANGDIMPYGGVSNSNNTYAIQDRDISTVYIYLCDYYEYMDELKGYYWSDDYEEKAKTKTFKQLLDERAVADTEVHFDTDK
;
A
#
# COMPACT_ATOMS: atom_id res chain seq x y z
N ILE A 1 11.13 -14.33 -22.01
CA ILE A 1 11.25 -13.04 -22.72
C ILE A 1 12.39 -12.30 -22.03
N VAL A 2 13.51 -12.09 -22.73
CA VAL A 2 14.62 -11.26 -22.23
C VAL A 2 14.38 -9.87 -22.83
N GLY A 3 13.87 -8.95 -22.02
CA GLY A 3 13.84 -7.53 -22.36
C GLY A 3 15.16 -6.89 -21.96
N THR A 4 15.74 -6.06 -22.82
CA THR A 4 16.79 -5.14 -22.42
C THR A 4 16.17 -3.96 -21.70
N LEU A 5 16.74 -3.60 -20.54
CA LEU A 5 16.39 -2.36 -19.86
C LEU A 5 16.66 -1.17 -20.80
N PRO A 6 15.80 -0.14 -20.82
CA PRO A 6 16.11 1.10 -21.53
C PRO A 6 17.44 1.68 -21.03
N ASP A 7 18.21 2.26 -21.92
CA ASP A 7 19.39 3.02 -21.55
C ASP A 7 18.95 4.20 -20.65
N ASP A 8 19.79 4.60 -19.69
CA ASP A 8 19.54 5.76 -18.78
C ASP A 8 19.23 7.07 -19.53
N GLN A 9 19.39 7.09 -20.84
CA GLN A 9 19.10 8.22 -21.73
C GLN A 9 17.59 8.45 -22.00
N ASP A 10 16.73 7.44 -21.69
CA ASP A 10 15.28 7.53 -21.90
C ASP A 10 14.52 7.99 -20.64
N ILE A 11 15.24 8.36 -19.58
CA ILE A 11 14.62 8.92 -18.36
C ILE A 11 14.38 10.40 -18.60
N PRO A 12 13.12 10.89 -18.47
CA PRO A 12 12.86 12.32 -18.55
C PRO A 12 13.75 13.08 -17.57
N PRO A 13 14.29 14.24 -17.97
CA PRO A 13 15.15 15.01 -17.08
C PRO A 13 14.37 15.43 -15.82
N ASP A 14 15.09 15.59 -14.73
CA ASP A 14 14.53 16.23 -13.54
C ASP A 14 13.94 17.59 -13.89
N ILE A 15 12.95 18.05 -13.11
CA ILE A 15 12.37 19.38 -13.29
C ILE A 15 13.52 20.40 -13.33
N PRO A 16 13.67 21.18 -14.42
CA PRO A 16 14.73 22.15 -14.58
C PRO A 16 14.77 23.16 -13.43
N GLN A 17 15.98 23.62 -13.11
CA GLN A 17 16.20 24.54 -11.99
C GLN A 17 15.46 25.87 -12.20
N ASP A 18 15.37 26.36 -13.42
CA ASP A 18 14.64 27.58 -13.74
C ASP A 18 13.14 27.50 -13.45
N LEU A 19 12.51 26.35 -13.70
CA LEU A 19 11.10 26.13 -13.35
C LEU A 19 10.91 26.06 -11.83
N ARG A 20 11.82 25.40 -11.13
CA ARG A 20 11.81 25.37 -9.66
C ARG A 20 12.00 26.75 -9.06
N ASP A 21 12.92 27.54 -9.61
CA ASP A 21 13.19 28.90 -9.15
C ASP A 21 11.97 29.80 -9.37
N GLU A 22 11.30 29.70 -10.53
CA GLU A 22 10.08 30.44 -10.82
C GLU A 22 8.94 30.06 -9.87
N TYR A 23 8.75 28.76 -9.63
CA TYR A 23 7.75 28.26 -8.66
C TYR A 23 8.06 28.83 -7.27
N ASN A 24 9.28 28.68 -6.79
CA ASN A 24 9.69 29.16 -5.47
C ASN A 24 9.54 30.69 -5.34
N GLN A 25 9.81 31.44 -6.42
CA GLN A 25 9.62 32.89 -6.43
C GLN A 25 8.14 33.26 -6.31
N LYS A 26 7.25 32.62 -7.07
CA LYS A 26 5.79 32.82 -6.97
C LYS A 26 5.30 32.52 -5.55
N MET A 27 5.76 31.42 -4.97
CA MET A 27 5.43 31.06 -3.58
C MET A 27 5.86 32.14 -2.59
N ALA A 28 7.11 32.60 -2.70
CA ALA A 28 7.65 33.64 -1.80
C ALA A 28 6.93 34.99 -1.94
N GLU A 29 6.54 35.40 -3.14
CA GLU A 29 5.79 36.64 -3.41
C GLU A 29 4.42 36.63 -2.74
N HIS A 30 3.83 35.47 -2.51
CA HIS A 30 2.56 35.26 -1.80
C HIS A 30 2.72 34.87 -0.32
N GLY A 31 3.97 34.87 0.19
CA GLY A 31 4.26 34.52 1.60
C GLY A 31 3.99 33.06 1.92
N ILE A 32 4.09 32.17 0.93
CA ILE A 32 3.89 30.74 1.08
C ILE A 32 5.26 30.09 1.26
N SER A 33 5.42 29.30 2.34
CA SER A 33 6.62 28.51 2.58
C SER A 33 6.70 27.35 1.59
N THR A 34 7.90 27.03 1.12
CA THR A 34 8.19 25.83 0.32
C THR A 34 8.64 24.66 1.19
N ASP A 35 8.62 24.82 2.53
CA ASP A 35 8.93 23.75 3.47
C ASP A 35 7.65 22.94 3.76
N ASP A 36 7.69 21.63 3.48
CA ASP A 36 6.57 20.71 3.70
C ASP A 36 6.04 20.74 5.14
N ALA A 37 6.91 21.09 6.11
CA ALA A 37 6.53 21.20 7.51
C ALA A 37 5.53 22.31 7.79
N ASP A 38 5.46 23.33 6.92
CA ASP A 38 4.61 24.51 7.10
C ASP A 38 3.28 24.43 6.32
N TYR A 39 3.08 23.42 5.48
CA TYR A 39 1.89 23.32 4.60
C TYR A 39 0.58 23.32 5.39
N GLU A 40 0.53 22.63 6.50
CA GLU A 40 -0.67 22.57 7.38
C GLU A 40 -1.02 23.93 8.00
N SER A 41 -0.06 24.86 8.08
CA SER A 41 -0.26 26.21 8.61
C SER A 41 -0.81 27.19 7.59
N LEU A 42 -0.88 26.82 6.31
CA LEU A 42 -1.37 27.67 5.23
C LEU A 42 -2.89 27.87 5.33
N THR A 43 -3.33 29.09 4.95
CA THR A 43 -4.75 29.33 4.74
C THR A 43 -5.26 28.60 3.49
N GLU A 44 -6.57 28.38 3.37
CA GLU A 44 -7.17 27.73 2.20
C GLU A 44 -6.85 28.51 0.91
N GLU A 45 -6.84 29.85 0.95
CA GLU A 45 -6.46 30.69 -0.20
C GLU A 45 -4.98 30.47 -0.60
N GLN A 46 -4.08 30.28 0.36
CA GLN A 46 -2.68 29.99 0.10
C GLN A 46 -2.48 28.57 -0.46
N LYS A 47 -3.25 27.60 0.02
CA LYS A 47 -3.23 26.23 -0.54
C LYS A 47 -3.73 26.19 -1.98
N ASP A 48 -4.78 26.96 -2.30
CA ASP A 48 -5.29 27.10 -3.67
C ASP A 48 -4.23 27.71 -4.61
N LEU A 49 -3.53 28.76 -4.15
CA LEU A 49 -2.45 29.41 -4.92
C LEU A 49 -1.25 28.48 -5.12
N GLU A 50 -0.84 27.76 -4.09
CA GLU A 50 0.24 26.77 -4.17
C GLU A 50 -0.11 25.70 -5.21
N HIS A 51 -1.31 25.13 -5.13
CA HIS A 51 -1.77 24.13 -6.10
C HIS A 51 -1.82 24.68 -7.52
N GLN A 52 -2.22 25.93 -7.69
CA GLN A 52 -2.19 26.60 -9.01
C GLN A 52 -0.78 26.71 -9.54
N PHE A 53 0.18 27.23 -8.75
CA PHE A 53 1.57 27.42 -9.18
C PHE A 53 2.27 26.08 -9.44
N PHE A 54 1.99 25.07 -8.63
CA PHE A 54 2.46 23.70 -8.86
C PHE A 54 1.95 23.14 -10.19
N THR A 55 0.66 23.35 -10.48
CA THR A 55 0.06 22.91 -11.74
C THR A 55 0.66 23.65 -12.94
N GLU A 56 0.90 24.96 -12.84
CA GLU A 56 1.54 25.75 -13.87
C GLU A 56 2.96 25.24 -14.17
N MET A 57 3.76 24.99 -13.13
CA MET A 57 5.12 24.46 -13.27
C MET A 57 5.13 23.09 -13.99
N TRP A 58 4.22 22.19 -13.63
CA TRP A 58 4.13 20.88 -14.28
C TRP A 58 3.63 20.97 -15.72
N ASN A 59 2.68 21.84 -16.02
CA ASN A 59 2.22 22.05 -17.38
C ASN A 59 3.36 22.55 -18.27
N GLU A 60 4.14 23.52 -17.80
CA GLU A 60 5.28 24.01 -18.55
C GLU A 60 6.39 22.95 -18.68
N TYR A 61 6.61 22.13 -17.65
CA TYR A 61 7.54 21.02 -17.74
C TYR A 61 7.12 20.03 -18.84
N PHE A 62 5.85 19.66 -18.89
CA PHE A 62 5.33 18.73 -19.90
C PHE A 62 5.28 19.35 -21.31
N GLU A 63 5.13 20.66 -21.42
CA GLU A 63 5.27 21.35 -22.71
C GLU A 63 6.70 21.32 -23.23
N ARG A 64 7.68 21.46 -22.33
CA ARG A 64 9.12 21.37 -22.67
C ARG A 64 9.59 19.95 -22.97
N TYR A 65 9.01 18.99 -22.26
CA TYR A 65 9.37 17.56 -22.31
C TYR A 65 8.14 16.69 -22.52
N PRO A 66 7.54 16.68 -23.73
CA PRO A 66 6.32 15.92 -24.00
C PRO A 66 6.52 14.40 -23.78
N GLU A 67 7.74 13.90 -23.91
CA GLU A 67 8.10 12.51 -23.58
C GLU A 67 7.89 12.18 -22.08
N ALA A 68 7.93 13.19 -21.21
CA ALA A 68 7.70 13.00 -19.78
C ALA A 68 6.22 12.67 -19.46
N ILE A 69 5.28 13.04 -20.33
CA ILE A 69 3.86 12.67 -20.20
C ILE A 69 3.70 11.15 -20.37
N GLU A 70 4.41 10.58 -21.35
CA GLU A 70 4.42 9.14 -21.59
C GLU A 70 5.23 8.38 -20.53
N GLY A 71 6.23 9.05 -19.93
CA GLY A 71 7.19 8.49 -18.98
C GLY A 71 6.90 8.74 -17.50
N ASN A 72 5.76 9.35 -17.15
CA ASN A 72 5.41 9.68 -15.74
C ASN A 72 5.20 8.43 -14.84
N ASN A 73 5.48 7.29 -15.39
CA ASN A 73 5.63 6.06 -14.64
C ASN A 73 7.02 5.50 -15.01
N ARG A 74 7.93 5.34 -14.05
CA ARG A 74 9.23 4.69 -14.21
C ARG A 74 9.18 3.37 -14.98
N TYR A 75 7.98 2.81 -15.15
CA TYR A 75 7.67 1.58 -15.87
C TYR A 75 7.10 1.83 -17.28
N ASN A 76 6.75 3.06 -17.67
CA ASN A 76 6.23 3.35 -19.01
C ASN A 76 7.31 3.28 -20.09
N SER A 77 8.57 3.54 -19.75
CA SER A 77 9.72 3.28 -20.62
C SER A 77 9.89 1.79 -20.96
N TRP A 78 9.19 0.91 -20.25
CA TRP A 78 9.18 -0.54 -20.48
C TRP A 78 8.01 -0.98 -21.35
N THR A 79 7.33 -0.07 -22.02
CA THR A 79 6.25 -0.43 -22.92
C THR A 79 6.82 -1.21 -24.09
N LEU A 80 6.61 -2.51 -24.10
CA LEU A 80 6.90 -3.34 -25.26
C LEU A 80 5.94 -2.93 -26.37
N LYS A 81 6.43 -2.20 -27.38
CA LYS A 81 5.63 -1.82 -28.54
C LYS A 81 5.38 -3.05 -29.41
N GLY A 82 4.13 -3.42 -29.61
CA GLY A 82 3.73 -4.53 -30.47
C GLY A 82 2.27 -4.93 -30.23
N ASP A 83 1.69 -5.62 -31.23
CA ASP A 83 0.41 -6.28 -31.08
C ASP A 83 0.63 -7.64 -30.39
N TRP A 84 0.31 -7.72 -29.11
CA TRP A 84 0.41 -8.94 -28.33
C TRP A 84 -0.95 -9.62 -28.24
N LYS A 85 -1.07 -10.80 -28.80
CA LYS A 85 -2.28 -11.63 -28.69
C LYS A 85 -1.91 -12.91 -27.95
N PHE A 86 -2.54 -13.10 -26.79
CA PHE A 86 -2.42 -14.32 -26.03
C PHE A 86 -3.79 -15.04 -26.06
N ASN A 87 -3.79 -16.30 -26.48
CA ASN A 87 -4.92 -17.18 -26.24
C ASN A 87 -4.60 -17.93 -24.96
N VAL A 88 -5.38 -17.69 -23.93
CA VAL A 88 -5.24 -18.39 -22.65
C VAL A 88 -6.56 -19.11 -22.39
N ASP A 89 -6.47 -20.43 -22.30
CA ASP A 89 -7.60 -21.21 -21.81
C ASP A 89 -7.69 -21.01 -20.30
N VAL A 90 -8.77 -20.37 -19.84
CA VAL A 90 -9.00 -20.12 -18.42
C VAL A 90 -10.08 -21.07 -17.93
N GLU A 91 -9.67 -21.98 -17.05
CA GLU A 91 -10.60 -22.83 -16.32
C GLU A 91 -10.80 -22.26 -14.91
N LYS A 92 -12.05 -21.98 -14.55
CA LYS A 92 -12.39 -21.54 -13.20
C LYS A 92 -12.42 -22.74 -12.26
N ASN A 93 -11.37 -22.92 -11.47
CA ASN A 93 -11.36 -23.90 -10.38
C ASN A 93 -11.73 -23.20 -9.07
N THR A 94 -12.84 -23.59 -8.46
CA THR A 94 -13.30 -23.10 -7.16
C THR A 94 -13.26 -24.19 -6.07
N SER A 95 -12.73 -25.38 -6.37
CA SER A 95 -12.69 -26.51 -5.44
C SER A 95 -11.87 -26.18 -4.18
N ASP A 96 -10.85 -25.33 -4.32
CA ASP A 96 -9.92 -24.98 -3.24
C ASP A 96 -10.26 -23.63 -2.58
N THR A 97 -11.46 -23.12 -2.86
CA THR A 97 -11.93 -21.88 -2.23
C THR A 97 -12.62 -22.19 -0.91
N VAL A 98 -12.09 -21.67 0.18
CA VAL A 98 -12.63 -21.84 1.53
C VAL A 98 -13.04 -20.49 2.08
N LYS A 99 -14.31 -20.37 2.50
CA LYS A 99 -14.81 -19.17 3.20
C LYS A 99 -15.04 -19.51 4.66
N LYS A 100 -14.60 -18.61 5.55
CA LYS A 100 -14.83 -18.71 7.01
C LYS A 100 -15.31 -17.35 7.53
N ASP A 101 -16.37 -17.39 8.34
CA ASP A 101 -16.79 -16.23 9.13
C ASP A 101 -15.91 -16.22 10.40
N VAL A 102 -15.24 -15.09 10.64
CA VAL A 102 -14.25 -14.97 11.73
C VAL A 102 -14.71 -14.01 12.83
N ASN A 103 -15.46 -12.96 12.47
CA ASN A 103 -16.07 -12.00 13.39
C ASN A 103 -15.08 -11.42 14.42
N VAL A 104 -13.91 -10.98 13.94
CA VAL A 104 -12.93 -10.24 14.75
C VAL A 104 -13.34 -8.77 14.73
N VAL A 105 -14.21 -8.41 15.64
CA VAL A 105 -14.90 -7.12 15.65
C VAL A 105 -14.89 -6.52 17.06
N ASP A 106 -15.05 -5.20 17.11
CA ASP A 106 -15.26 -4.49 18.36
C ASP A 106 -16.70 -4.70 18.91
N GLU A 107 -17.05 -4.01 19.99
CA GLU A 107 -18.37 -4.04 20.61
C GLU A 107 -19.51 -3.51 19.73
N ASN A 108 -19.19 -2.71 18.69
CA ASN A 108 -20.14 -2.17 17.72
C ASN A 108 -20.31 -3.06 16.48
N GLY A 109 -19.49 -4.10 16.36
CA GLY A 109 -19.46 -4.98 15.19
C GLY A 109 -18.58 -4.49 14.06
N ASP A 110 -17.72 -3.49 14.28
CA ASP A 110 -16.75 -2.99 13.32
C ASP A 110 -15.47 -3.83 13.39
N GLY A 111 -14.95 -4.22 12.23
CA GLY A 111 -13.75 -5.05 12.12
C GLY A 111 -13.82 -6.05 10.98
N VAL A 112 -13.22 -7.24 11.18
CA VAL A 112 -13.14 -8.32 10.19
C VAL A 112 -14.30 -9.29 10.35
N LEU A 113 -15.13 -9.40 9.31
CA LEU A 113 -16.32 -10.26 9.31
C LEU A 113 -16.01 -11.68 8.83
N SER A 114 -15.28 -11.79 7.71
CA SER A 114 -15.00 -13.09 7.11
C SER A 114 -13.72 -13.04 6.29
N ILE A 115 -13.17 -14.22 6.03
CA ILE A 115 -12.07 -14.42 5.10
C ILE A 115 -12.45 -15.43 4.03
N THR A 116 -11.88 -15.25 2.84
CA THR A 116 -12.01 -16.20 1.72
C THR A 116 -10.62 -16.55 1.24
N LYS A 117 -10.22 -17.81 1.39
CA LYS A 117 -8.96 -18.35 0.87
C LYS A 117 -9.20 -18.92 -0.53
N THR A 118 -8.33 -18.56 -1.46
CA THR A 118 -8.17 -19.21 -2.77
C THR A 118 -6.78 -19.89 -2.81
N PRO A 119 -6.38 -20.58 -3.89
CA PRO A 119 -5.01 -21.07 -4.04
C PRO A 119 -3.92 -20.00 -4.07
N PHE A 120 -4.28 -18.73 -4.33
CA PHE A 120 -3.32 -17.65 -4.59
C PHE A 120 -3.35 -16.54 -3.54
N GLU A 121 -4.49 -16.34 -2.90
CA GLU A 121 -4.72 -15.20 -2.01
C GLU A 121 -5.74 -15.52 -0.91
N ILE A 122 -5.68 -14.71 0.14
CA ILE A 122 -6.72 -14.64 1.17
C ILE A 122 -7.33 -13.25 1.09
N THR A 123 -8.63 -13.18 0.84
CA THR A 123 -9.41 -11.93 0.90
C THR A 123 -10.08 -11.82 2.26
N MET A 124 -9.86 -10.71 2.94
CA MET A 124 -10.46 -10.37 4.23
C MET A 124 -11.55 -9.32 4.00
N LYS A 125 -12.79 -9.63 4.38
CA LYS A 125 -13.91 -8.69 4.32
C LYS A 125 -14.00 -7.92 5.63
N MET A 126 -13.92 -6.60 5.55
CA MET A 126 -14.04 -5.69 6.67
C MET A 126 -15.37 -4.93 6.66
N GLN A 127 -15.80 -4.53 7.84
CA GLN A 127 -16.80 -3.50 8.10
C GLN A 127 -16.16 -2.48 9.04
N ASP A 128 -15.83 -1.31 8.54
CA ASP A 128 -15.21 -0.23 9.32
C ASP A 128 -15.53 1.11 8.62
N PRO A 129 -16.77 1.63 8.81
CA PRO A 129 -17.25 2.81 8.10
C PRO A 129 -16.52 4.09 8.50
N GLU A 130 -15.88 4.11 9.67
CA GLU A 130 -15.15 5.26 10.19
C GLU A 130 -13.63 5.15 10.06
N ALA A 131 -13.16 4.05 9.42
CA ALA A 131 -11.73 3.76 9.23
C ALA A 131 -10.91 3.80 10.53
N LYS A 132 -11.48 3.28 11.61
CA LYS A 132 -10.86 3.25 12.94
C LYS A 132 -9.79 2.19 13.10
N TYR A 133 -9.85 1.15 12.28
CA TYR A 133 -9.09 -0.06 12.49
C TYR A 133 -8.18 -0.39 11.32
N PHE A 134 -7.06 -1.00 11.64
CA PHE A 134 -6.17 -1.64 10.71
C PHE A 134 -6.11 -3.14 11.00
N ALA A 135 -6.42 -3.97 9.99
CA ALA A 135 -6.34 -5.41 10.15
C ALA A 135 -4.98 -5.94 9.68
N VAL A 136 -4.34 -6.72 10.54
CA VAL A 136 -3.06 -7.38 10.27
C VAL A 136 -3.30 -8.87 10.14
N MET A 137 -2.70 -9.50 9.13
CA MET A 137 -2.70 -10.95 8.97
C MET A 137 -1.28 -11.49 9.03
N LEU A 138 -1.04 -12.48 9.88
CA LEU A 138 0.21 -13.22 9.95
C LEU A 138 0.02 -14.64 9.45
N ASP A 139 1.07 -15.23 8.89
CA ASP A 139 1.13 -16.65 8.53
C ASP A 139 1.38 -17.56 9.75
N ALA A 140 1.47 -18.88 9.53
CA ALA A 140 1.69 -19.85 10.60
C ALA A 140 3.02 -19.62 11.37
N ASN A 141 3.99 -18.98 10.76
CA ASN A 141 5.28 -18.65 11.40
C ASN A 141 5.23 -17.34 12.20
N GLY A 142 4.14 -16.59 12.10
CA GLY A 142 3.99 -15.28 12.72
C GLY A 142 4.58 -14.13 11.91
N ASP A 143 4.84 -14.34 10.61
CA ASP A 143 5.31 -13.32 9.68
C ASP A 143 4.13 -12.61 9.01
N ILE A 144 4.28 -11.31 8.74
CA ILE A 144 3.23 -10.53 8.06
C ILE A 144 2.98 -11.10 6.66
N MET A 145 1.71 -11.34 6.36
CA MET A 145 1.28 -11.73 5.02
C MET A 145 1.44 -10.57 4.04
N PRO A 146 1.98 -10.82 2.82
CA PRO A 146 2.14 -9.78 1.81
C PRO A 146 0.80 -9.15 1.42
N TYR A 147 0.69 -7.84 1.66
CA TYR A 147 -0.52 -7.10 1.35
C TYR A 147 -0.64 -6.85 -0.15
N GLY A 148 -1.75 -7.29 -0.75
CA GLY A 148 -1.99 -7.19 -2.19
C GLY A 148 -2.84 -5.97 -2.59
N GLY A 149 -3.55 -5.36 -1.66
CA GLY A 149 -4.37 -4.19 -1.91
C GLY A 149 -5.73 -4.17 -1.23
N VAL A 150 -6.46 -3.06 -1.44
CA VAL A 150 -7.85 -2.86 -0.97
C VAL A 150 -8.78 -2.70 -2.16
N SER A 151 -9.92 -3.36 -2.10
CA SER A 151 -11.03 -3.14 -3.04
C SER A 151 -12.37 -3.34 -2.34
N ASN A 152 -13.24 -2.33 -2.38
CA ASN A 152 -14.59 -2.40 -1.83
C ASN A 152 -14.67 -2.96 -0.39
N SER A 153 -13.87 -2.42 0.52
CA SER A 153 -13.77 -2.87 1.92
C SER A 153 -13.25 -4.32 2.09
N ASN A 154 -12.53 -4.81 1.09
CA ASN A 154 -11.83 -6.08 1.18
C ASN A 154 -10.32 -5.84 1.12
N ASN A 155 -9.60 -6.40 2.08
CA ASN A 155 -8.15 -6.47 2.07
C ASN A 155 -7.71 -7.80 1.46
N THR A 156 -6.77 -7.78 0.54
CA THR A 156 -6.26 -8.99 -0.12
C THR A 156 -4.82 -9.23 0.28
N TYR A 157 -4.48 -10.48 0.57
CA TYR A 157 -3.14 -10.92 0.97
C TYR A 157 -2.68 -12.05 0.05
N ALA A 158 -1.48 -11.91 -0.53
CA ALA A 158 -0.90 -12.93 -1.40
C ALA A 158 -0.36 -14.10 -0.56
N ILE A 159 -0.65 -15.34 -0.97
CA ILE A 159 -0.17 -16.54 -0.29
C ILE A 159 1.31 -16.79 -0.60
N GLN A 160 1.70 -16.72 -1.87
CA GLN A 160 3.08 -17.00 -2.32
C GLN A 160 3.62 -18.32 -1.69
N ASP A 161 4.81 -18.26 -1.09
CA ASP A 161 5.47 -19.39 -0.43
C ASP A 161 5.20 -19.45 1.09
N ARG A 162 4.12 -18.81 1.56
CA ARG A 162 3.79 -18.72 2.97
C ARG A 162 3.09 -19.99 3.47
N ASP A 163 3.42 -20.40 4.69
CA ASP A 163 2.66 -21.44 5.40
C ASP A 163 1.36 -20.85 5.92
N ILE A 164 0.27 -21.18 5.27
CA ILE A 164 -1.08 -20.73 5.62
C ILE A 164 -1.92 -21.81 6.26
N SER A 165 -1.31 -22.88 6.77
CA SER A 165 -2.03 -23.91 7.56
C SER A 165 -2.78 -23.28 8.73
N THR A 166 -2.19 -22.21 9.27
CA THR A 166 -2.79 -21.33 10.26
C THR A 166 -2.54 -19.90 9.86
N VAL A 167 -3.54 -19.03 9.99
CA VAL A 167 -3.36 -17.59 9.89
C VAL A 167 -3.87 -16.92 11.16
N TYR A 168 -3.16 -15.89 11.61
CA TYR A 168 -3.55 -15.07 12.75
C TYR A 168 -4.07 -13.74 12.21
N ILE A 169 -5.22 -13.31 12.69
CA ILE A 169 -5.87 -12.06 12.29
C ILE A 169 -5.98 -11.17 13.51
N TYR A 170 -5.44 -9.96 13.41
CA TYR A 170 -5.45 -8.96 14.46
C TYR A 170 -6.17 -7.70 13.98
N LEU A 171 -7.05 -7.18 14.82
CA LEU A 171 -7.69 -5.88 14.63
C LEU A 171 -6.99 -4.87 15.54
N CYS A 172 -6.29 -3.92 14.97
CA CYS A 172 -5.54 -2.90 15.71
C CYS A 172 -6.22 -1.54 15.55
N ASP A 173 -6.14 -0.67 16.55
CA ASP A 173 -6.44 0.74 16.34
C ASP A 173 -5.57 1.29 15.21
N TYR A 174 -6.16 2.10 14.32
CA TYR A 174 -5.46 2.57 13.12
C TYR A 174 -4.24 3.43 13.45
N TYR A 175 -4.40 4.39 14.37
CA TYR A 175 -3.32 5.29 14.72
C TYR A 175 -2.23 4.58 15.52
N GLU A 176 -2.61 3.74 16.46
CA GLU A 176 -1.65 2.92 17.21
C GLU A 176 -0.83 2.02 16.28
N TYR A 177 -1.47 1.40 15.29
CA TYR A 177 -0.78 0.59 14.31
C TYR A 177 0.22 1.43 13.49
N MET A 178 -0.21 2.58 12.97
CA MET A 178 0.61 3.41 12.09
C MET A 178 1.79 4.06 12.82
N ASP A 179 1.55 4.54 14.04
CA ASP A 179 2.55 5.31 14.80
C ASP A 179 3.54 4.42 15.56
N GLU A 180 3.10 3.26 16.05
CA GLU A 180 3.90 2.43 16.94
C GLU A 180 4.17 1.02 16.38
N LEU A 181 3.12 0.25 16.06
CA LEU A 181 3.25 -1.17 15.76
C LEU A 181 3.96 -1.44 14.43
N LYS A 182 3.58 -0.70 13.40
CA LYS A 182 4.20 -0.80 12.07
C LYS A 182 5.71 -0.52 12.14
N GLY A 183 6.12 0.53 12.86
CA GLY A 183 7.52 0.90 13.03
C GLY A 183 8.35 -0.16 13.76
N TYR A 184 7.74 -0.93 14.65
CA TYR A 184 8.42 -2.02 15.33
C TYR A 184 8.86 -3.13 14.36
N TYR A 185 7.97 -3.59 13.50
CA TYR A 185 8.24 -4.66 12.53
C TYR A 185 9.19 -4.22 11.40
N TRP A 186 9.03 -2.99 10.90
CA TRP A 186 9.82 -2.46 9.78
C TRP A 186 11.12 -1.75 10.21
N SER A 187 11.51 -1.87 11.48
CA SER A 187 12.77 -1.29 11.95
C SER A 187 13.97 -2.11 11.49
N ASP A 188 15.09 -1.45 11.21
CA ASP A 188 16.33 -2.09 10.80
C ASP A 188 16.89 -3.10 11.84
N ASP A 189 16.49 -2.94 13.10
CA ASP A 189 16.89 -3.77 14.22
C ASP A 189 15.82 -4.79 14.64
N TYR A 190 14.82 -5.06 13.79
CA TYR A 190 13.72 -5.99 14.10
C TYR A 190 14.22 -7.37 14.51
N GLU A 191 15.22 -7.94 13.83
CA GLU A 191 15.75 -9.28 14.16
C GLU A 191 16.28 -9.37 15.61
N GLU A 192 16.91 -8.28 16.10
CA GLU A 192 17.35 -8.23 17.50
C GLU A 192 16.19 -8.06 18.47
N LYS A 193 15.23 -7.21 18.14
CA LYS A 193 14.01 -7.00 18.95
C LYS A 193 13.19 -8.27 19.03
N ALA A 194 13.06 -9.02 17.94
CA ALA A 194 12.28 -10.25 17.86
C ALA A 194 12.84 -11.38 18.74
N LYS A 195 14.13 -11.35 19.10
CA LYS A 195 14.70 -12.30 20.09
C LYS A 195 14.11 -12.11 21.49
N THR A 196 13.65 -10.92 21.80
CA THR A 196 13.00 -10.60 23.09
C THR A 196 11.50 -10.65 22.98
N LYS A 197 10.95 -10.09 21.92
CA LYS A 197 9.51 -10.00 21.66
C LYS A 197 9.24 -10.02 20.18
N THR A 198 8.55 -11.06 19.70
CA THR A 198 8.16 -11.12 18.29
C THR A 198 7.05 -10.13 17.97
N PHE A 199 6.86 -9.82 16.70
CA PHE A 199 5.76 -8.96 16.28
C PHE A 199 4.40 -9.57 16.64
N LYS A 200 4.26 -10.90 16.47
CA LYS A 200 3.06 -11.60 16.92
C LYS A 200 2.77 -11.37 18.41
N GLN A 201 3.78 -11.55 19.29
CA GLN A 201 3.62 -11.30 20.72
C GLN A 201 3.24 -9.84 21.03
N LEU A 202 3.75 -8.89 20.25
CA LEU A 202 3.38 -7.49 20.39
C LEU A 202 1.92 -7.26 20.01
N LEU A 203 1.45 -7.89 18.93
CA LEU A 203 0.05 -7.85 18.51
C LEU A 203 -0.88 -8.55 19.52
N ASP A 204 -0.47 -9.70 20.06
CA ASP A 204 -1.23 -10.42 21.11
C ASP A 204 -1.52 -9.54 22.35
N GLU A 205 -0.68 -8.53 22.61
CA GLU A 205 -0.84 -7.62 23.76
C GLU A 205 -1.61 -6.34 23.42
N ARG A 206 -1.58 -5.91 22.15
CA ARG A 206 -1.99 -4.56 21.76
C ARG A 206 -3.21 -4.53 20.83
N ALA A 207 -3.58 -5.65 20.22
CA ALA A 207 -4.75 -5.71 19.34
C ALA A 207 -6.05 -5.53 20.12
N VAL A 208 -7.03 -4.88 19.51
CA VAL A 208 -8.38 -4.68 20.03
C VAL A 208 -9.12 -6.02 20.07
N ALA A 209 -8.92 -6.83 19.03
CA ALA A 209 -9.44 -8.18 18.91
C ALA A 209 -8.52 -9.03 18.02
N ASP A 210 -8.55 -10.34 18.22
CA ASP A 210 -7.77 -11.26 17.41
C ASP A 210 -8.50 -12.61 17.23
N THR A 211 -8.01 -13.39 16.28
CA THR A 211 -8.42 -14.79 16.10
C THR A 211 -7.36 -15.59 15.37
N GLU A 212 -7.40 -16.89 15.57
CA GLU A 212 -6.62 -17.88 14.85
C GLU A 212 -7.53 -18.70 13.92
N VAL A 213 -7.13 -18.83 12.66
CA VAL A 213 -7.90 -19.57 11.66
C VAL A 213 -7.04 -20.68 11.08
N HIS A 214 -7.48 -21.92 11.26
CA HIS A 214 -6.83 -23.09 10.66
C HIS A 214 -7.43 -23.39 9.28
N PHE A 215 -6.58 -23.62 8.30
CA PHE A 215 -6.98 -24.20 7.03
C PHE A 215 -6.47 -25.63 7.00
N ASP A 216 -7.37 -26.58 6.75
CA ASP A 216 -6.97 -27.96 6.54
C ASP A 216 -6.01 -27.98 5.34
N THR A 217 -4.79 -28.45 5.56
CA THR A 217 -3.85 -28.76 4.48
C THR A 217 -4.32 -30.08 3.89
N ASP A 218 -5.27 -30.02 2.97
CA ASP A 218 -5.66 -31.20 2.21
C ASP A 218 -4.41 -31.74 1.49
N LYS A 219 -4.19 -33.02 1.75
CA LYS A 219 -3.07 -33.80 1.21
C LYS A 219 -3.23 -34.09 -0.26
#